data_964243b1592aef0d12c4490d5f4cbe3e
#
_entry.id   964243b1592aef0d12c4490d5f4cbe3e
#
_cell.length_a   1.000
_cell.length_b   1.000
_cell.length_c   1.000
_cell.angle_alpha   90.00
_cell.angle_beta   90.00
_cell.angle_gamma   90.00
#
_symmetry.space_group_name_H-M   'P 1'
#
loop_
_entity.id
_entity.type
_entity.pdbx_description
1 polymer ?
#
loop_
_entity_poly.entity_id
_entity_poly.type
_entity_poly.pdbx_seq_one_letter_code
_entity_poly.pdbx_strand_id
1 'polypeptide(L)'
;MKTGIFYAVGVGTEPLDLTLRAKQVLETAEVLVTPITRAGEPSAAARIAEQVVSFSGKEIIPLLFPMQKHLDYRERLRGELLQPVRDCLQAGKRVAMVTLGDVSIYSTAAYVQQVLEADGYATEVVAGISAFSAGAAKAKCSLCERQESLL
;
A
#
# COMPACT_ATOMS: atom_id res chain seq x y z
N MET A 1 20.74 13.82 -9.22
CA MET A 1 20.32 13.92 -7.80
C MET A 1 19.82 12.57 -7.31
N LYS A 2 20.24 12.19 -6.12
CA LYS A 2 19.72 10.96 -5.51
C LYS A 2 18.32 11.25 -4.96
N THR A 3 17.31 10.62 -5.55
CA THR A 3 15.94 10.65 -5.05
C THR A 3 15.69 9.48 -4.10
N GLY A 4 14.64 9.57 -3.29
CA GLY A 4 14.19 8.46 -2.46
C GLY A 4 13.54 7.34 -3.28
N ILE A 5 13.04 6.35 -2.59
CA ILE A 5 12.33 5.23 -3.20
C ILE A 5 10.94 5.07 -2.57
N PHE A 6 9.95 4.77 -3.41
CA PHE A 6 8.58 4.49 -3.00
C PHE A 6 8.30 2.99 -3.06
N TYR A 7 7.73 2.47 -1.98
CA TYR A 7 7.28 1.09 -1.87
C TYR A 7 5.76 1.03 -1.74
N ALA A 8 5.09 0.30 -2.63
CA ALA A 8 3.70 -0.11 -2.44
C ALA A 8 3.70 -1.46 -1.72
N VAL A 9 3.15 -1.53 -0.53
CA VAL A 9 3.27 -2.70 0.37
C VAL A 9 1.91 -3.30 0.68
N GLY A 10 1.67 -4.52 0.22
CA GLY A 10 0.53 -5.33 0.64
C GLY A 10 0.75 -5.86 2.05
N VAL A 11 -0.22 -5.61 2.95
CA VAL A 11 -0.10 -6.03 4.36
C VAL A 11 -0.98 -7.23 4.72
N GLY A 12 -1.63 -7.84 3.71
CA GLY A 12 -2.57 -8.92 3.98
C GLY A 12 -3.85 -8.42 4.67
N THR A 13 -4.55 -9.29 5.34
CA THR A 13 -5.82 -8.99 6.03
C THR A 13 -5.73 -9.12 7.55
N GLU A 14 -4.63 -9.61 8.06
CA GLU A 14 -4.34 -9.75 9.50
C GLU A 14 -2.84 -9.68 9.76
N PRO A 15 -2.39 -9.39 10.99
CA PRO A 15 -0.96 -9.17 11.29
C PRO A 15 -0.05 -10.34 10.94
N LEU A 16 -0.49 -11.58 11.14
CA LEU A 16 0.30 -12.78 10.83
C LEU A 16 0.47 -13.04 9.34
N ASP A 17 -0.29 -12.36 8.50
CA ASP A 17 -0.20 -12.46 7.05
C ASP A 17 0.82 -11.49 6.43
N LEU A 18 1.48 -10.66 7.22
CA LEU A 18 2.58 -9.85 6.73
C LEU A 18 3.73 -10.75 6.27
N THR A 19 4.22 -10.52 5.05
CA THR A 19 5.43 -11.19 4.59
C THR A 19 6.65 -10.64 5.34
N LEU A 20 7.71 -11.41 5.41
CA LEU A 20 8.98 -10.94 5.97
C LEU A 20 9.52 -9.73 5.19
N ARG A 21 9.32 -9.70 3.87
CA ARG A 21 9.70 -8.55 3.03
C ARG A 21 8.90 -7.31 3.40
N ALA A 22 7.58 -7.41 3.56
CA ALA A 22 6.75 -6.30 3.99
C ALA A 22 7.22 -5.74 5.34
N LYS A 23 7.46 -6.61 6.30
CA LYS A 23 7.99 -6.22 7.61
C LYS A 23 9.30 -5.46 7.49
N GLN A 24 10.26 -6.00 6.74
CA GLN A 24 11.58 -5.38 6.53
C GLN A 24 11.48 -4.01 5.86
N VAL A 25 10.68 -3.87 4.82
CA VAL A 25 10.47 -2.60 4.13
C VAL A 25 9.83 -1.57 5.07
N LEU A 26 8.80 -1.95 5.81
CA LEU A 26 8.12 -1.05 6.74
C LEU A 26 9.02 -0.62 7.91
N GLU A 27 9.87 -1.52 8.41
CA GLU A 27 10.85 -1.19 9.46
C GLU A 27 11.88 -0.14 8.99
N THR A 28 12.32 -0.23 7.76
CA THR A 28 13.34 0.67 7.20
C THR A 28 12.78 1.93 6.55
N ALA A 29 11.47 2.02 6.33
CA ALA A 29 10.82 3.21 5.80
C ALA A 29 10.86 4.35 6.83
N GLU A 30 11.18 5.54 6.36
CA GLU A 30 11.17 6.77 7.17
C GLU A 30 9.80 7.43 7.19
N VAL A 31 9.03 7.21 6.12
CA VAL A 31 7.71 7.78 5.90
C VAL A 31 6.73 6.67 5.56
N LEU A 32 5.58 6.68 6.22
CA LEU A 32 4.48 5.76 5.93
C LEU A 32 3.29 6.53 5.38
N VAL A 33 2.82 6.11 4.22
CA VAL A 33 1.59 6.63 3.60
C VAL A 33 0.45 5.67 3.95
N THR A 34 -0.59 6.21 4.56
CA THR A 34 -1.73 5.44 5.05
C THR A 34 -3.00 5.82 4.29
N PRO A 35 -3.62 4.87 3.55
CA PRO A 35 -4.86 5.17 2.85
C PRO A 35 -6.02 5.26 3.85
N ILE A 36 -6.82 6.32 3.72
CA ILE A 36 -8.04 6.53 4.50
C ILE A 36 -9.21 6.82 3.55
N THR A 37 -10.41 6.43 3.94
CA THR A 37 -11.63 6.67 3.14
C THR A 37 -12.41 7.89 3.61
N ARG A 38 -12.21 8.30 4.85
CA ARG A 38 -12.79 9.51 5.45
C ARG A 38 -11.76 10.21 6.31
N ALA A 39 -11.82 11.55 6.32
CA ALA A 39 -10.94 12.36 7.15
C ALA A 39 -11.11 12.02 8.63
N GLY A 40 -9.98 11.84 9.34
CA GLY A 40 -9.95 11.51 10.77
C GLY A 40 -10.18 10.04 11.11
N GLU A 41 -10.53 9.19 10.14
CA GLU A 41 -10.64 7.75 10.38
C GLU A 41 -9.26 7.06 10.29
N PRO A 42 -9.04 6.01 11.12
CA PRO A 42 -7.80 5.25 11.04
C PRO A 42 -7.75 4.39 9.78
N SER A 43 -6.57 4.24 9.21
CA SER A 43 -6.32 3.31 8.10
C SER A 43 -6.37 1.86 8.59
N ALA A 44 -7.23 1.04 7.99
CA ALA A 44 -7.29 -0.39 8.31
C ALA A 44 -5.97 -1.11 8.00
N ALA A 45 -5.33 -0.78 6.88
CA ALA A 45 -4.03 -1.35 6.53
C ALA A 45 -2.93 -0.94 7.53
N ALA A 46 -2.93 0.33 7.97
CA ALA A 46 -1.99 0.79 8.97
C ALA A 46 -2.17 0.09 10.32
N ARG A 47 -3.41 -0.17 10.74
CA ARG A 47 -3.71 -0.90 11.98
C ARG A 47 -3.14 -2.32 11.99
N ILE A 48 -3.19 -2.99 10.86
CA ILE A 48 -2.61 -4.33 10.69
C ILE A 48 -1.09 -4.25 10.81
N ALA A 49 -0.47 -3.37 10.05
CA ALA A 49 0.98 -3.21 10.02
C ALA A 49 1.56 -2.77 11.37
N GLU A 50 0.88 -1.89 12.08
CA GLU A 50 1.32 -1.35 13.38
C GLU A 50 1.42 -2.41 14.47
N GLN A 51 0.69 -3.50 14.36
CA GLN A 51 0.80 -4.63 15.29
C GLN A 51 2.09 -5.44 15.12
N VAL A 52 2.79 -5.29 14.01
CA VAL A 52 4.02 -6.03 13.67
C VAL A 52 5.23 -5.13 13.62
N VAL A 53 5.07 -3.89 13.17
CA VAL A 53 6.14 -2.89 13.00
C VAL A 53 5.81 -1.65 13.81
N SER A 54 6.77 -1.14 14.57
CA SER A 54 6.59 0.13 15.29
C SER A 54 6.58 1.31 14.30
N PHE A 55 5.58 2.18 14.45
CA PHE A 55 5.49 3.43 13.69
C PHE A 55 6.14 4.63 14.41
N SER A 56 6.65 4.39 15.62
CA SER A 56 7.31 5.43 16.42
C SER A 56 8.49 6.04 15.65
N GLY A 57 8.56 7.37 15.64
CA GLY A 57 9.63 8.10 14.95
C GLY A 57 9.49 8.19 13.44
N LYS A 58 8.44 7.62 12.86
CA LYS A 58 8.15 7.72 11.42
C LYS A 58 7.20 8.87 11.13
N GLU A 59 7.41 9.51 9.98
CA GLU A 59 6.45 10.49 9.45
C GLU A 59 5.24 9.74 8.86
N ILE A 60 4.03 10.13 9.22
CA ILE A 60 2.80 9.52 8.72
C ILE A 60 2.10 10.50 7.80
N ILE A 61 1.84 10.09 6.57
CA ILE A 61 1.10 10.86 5.56
C ILE A 61 -0.21 10.14 5.26
N PRO A 62 -1.35 10.57 5.80
CA PRO A 62 -2.63 10.01 5.40
C PRO A 62 -3.03 10.55 4.01
N LEU A 63 -3.46 9.65 3.13
CA LEU A 63 -4.03 10.01 1.84
C LEU A 63 -5.51 9.63 1.79
N LEU A 64 -6.35 10.61 1.47
CA LEU A 64 -7.79 10.44 1.41
C LEU A 64 -8.23 9.91 0.04
N PHE A 65 -8.82 8.72 0.06
CA PHE A 65 -9.45 8.08 -1.10
C PHE A 65 -10.94 7.88 -0.83
N PRO A 66 -11.78 8.91 -1.05
CA PRO A 66 -13.23 8.78 -0.80
C PRO A 66 -13.84 7.71 -1.73
N MET A 67 -14.71 6.89 -1.18
CA MET A 67 -15.43 5.83 -1.90
C MET A 67 -16.52 6.43 -2.80
N GLN A 68 -16.14 7.03 -3.92
CA GLN A 68 -17.05 7.64 -4.88
C GLN A 68 -16.96 6.91 -6.24
N LYS A 69 -18.12 6.53 -6.80
CA LYS A 69 -18.22 5.70 -8.01
C LYS A 69 -17.63 6.31 -9.31
N HIS A 70 -17.44 7.63 -9.35
CA HIS A 70 -17.04 8.34 -10.58
C HIS A 70 -15.77 9.17 -10.42
N LEU A 71 -14.97 8.90 -9.38
CA LEU A 71 -13.74 9.63 -9.15
C LEU A 71 -12.59 9.04 -9.95
N ASP A 72 -12.00 9.83 -10.84
CA ASP A 72 -10.74 9.44 -11.47
C ASP A 72 -9.58 9.70 -10.49
N TYR A 73 -9.22 8.66 -9.74
CA TYR A 73 -8.10 8.73 -8.79
C TYR A 73 -6.78 9.06 -9.47
N ARG A 74 -6.57 8.61 -10.71
CA ARG A 74 -5.32 8.87 -11.44
C ARG A 74 -5.13 10.35 -11.72
N GLU A 75 -6.18 11.07 -12.10
CA GLU A 75 -6.13 12.51 -12.32
C GLU A 75 -5.84 13.27 -11.02
N ARG A 76 -6.50 12.90 -9.92
CA ARG A 76 -6.25 13.49 -8.60
C ARG A 76 -4.83 13.23 -8.10
N LEU A 77 -4.29 12.04 -8.36
CA LEU A 77 -2.93 11.66 -7.95
C LEU A 77 -1.84 12.40 -8.75
N ARG A 78 -2.15 12.83 -9.96
CA ARG A 78 -1.23 13.68 -10.75
C ARG A 78 -1.15 15.09 -10.21
N GLY A 79 -2.16 15.54 -9.48
CA GLY A 79 -2.23 16.88 -8.87
C GLY A 79 -1.55 16.93 -7.50
N GLU A 80 -2.09 17.80 -6.66
CA GLU A 80 -1.50 18.15 -5.35
C GLU A 80 -1.61 17.06 -4.29
N LEU A 81 -2.49 16.07 -4.46
CA LEU A 81 -2.71 15.02 -3.46
C LEU A 81 -1.41 14.28 -3.09
N LEU A 82 -0.54 14.02 -4.07
CA LEU A 82 0.75 13.35 -3.85
C LEU A 82 1.91 14.30 -3.57
N GLN A 83 1.69 15.60 -3.49
CA GLN A 83 2.80 16.54 -3.28
C GLN A 83 3.59 16.23 -2.01
N PRO A 84 2.98 15.94 -0.84
CA PRO A 84 3.75 15.59 0.35
C PRO A 84 4.64 14.35 0.15
N VAL A 85 4.16 13.39 -0.62
CA VAL A 85 4.94 12.17 -0.95
C VAL A 85 6.11 12.51 -1.87
N ARG A 86 5.87 13.33 -2.90
CA ARG A 86 6.93 13.81 -3.79
C ARG A 86 8.01 14.58 -3.05
N ASP A 87 7.64 15.44 -2.11
CA ASP A 87 8.59 16.20 -1.31
C ASP A 87 9.50 15.28 -0.49
N CYS A 88 8.94 14.23 0.12
CA CYS A 88 9.70 13.22 0.83
C CYS A 88 10.67 12.46 -0.08
N LEU A 89 10.21 12.07 -1.28
CA LEU A 89 11.05 11.38 -2.25
C LEU A 89 12.18 12.27 -2.77
N GLN A 90 11.90 13.55 -3.03
CA GLN A 90 12.94 14.53 -3.42
C GLN A 90 13.96 14.74 -2.32
N ALA A 91 13.56 14.65 -1.06
CA ALA A 91 14.46 14.69 0.10
C ALA A 91 15.27 13.40 0.29
N GLY A 92 15.14 12.42 -0.59
CA GLY A 92 15.88 11.16 -0.54
C GLY A 92 15.35 10.13 0.45
N LYS A 93 14.13 10.30 0.97
CA LYS A 93 13.53 9.41 1.96
C LYS A 93 13.01 8.11 1.35
N ARG A 94 12.97 7.08 2.18
CA ARG A 94 12.27 5.82 1.92
C ARG A 94 10.82 5.95 2.34
N VAL A 95 9.91 5.87 1.37
CA VAL A 95 8.48 6.06 1.59
C VAL A 95 7.75 4.74 1.30
N ALA A 96 6.96 4.25 2.24
CA ALA A 96 6.16 3.05 2.05
C ALA A 96 4.68 3.36 2.22
N MET A 97 3.86 2.94 1.26
CA MET A 97 2.40 3.00 1.35
C MET A 97 1.84 1.62 1.63
N VAL A 98 1.11 1.49 2.72
CA VAL A 98 0.42 0.24 3.09
C VAL A 98 -0.92 0.12 2.37
N THR A 99 -1.29 -1.11 2.00
CA THR A 99 -2.60 -1.43 1.44
C THR A 99 -3.07 -2.79 1.95
N LEU A 100 -4.39 -2.95 2.11
CA LEU A 100 -4.96 -4.24 2.49
C LEU A 100 -4.75 -5.29 1.40
N GLY A 101 -4.55 -6.54 1.82
CA GLY A 101 -4.39 -7.66 0.90
C GLY A 101 -3.12 -7.55 0.07
N ASP A 102 -3.27 -7.57 -1.25
CA ASP A 102 -2.18 -7.48 -2.21
C ASP A 102 -2.29 -6.21 -3.07
N VAL A 103 -1.15 -5.65 -3.43
CA VAL A 103 -1.07 -4.41 -4.23
C VAL A 103 -1.71 -4.57 -5.61
N SER A 104 -1.66 -5.76 -6.20
CA SER A 104 -2.18 -6.00 -7.55
C SER A 104 -3.71 -6.15 -7.62
N ILE A 105 -4.40 -6.22 -6.49
CA ILE A 105 -5.84 -6.51 -6.42
C ILE A 105 -6.60 -5.31 -5.83
N TYR A 106 -7.25 -4.53 -6.71
CA TYR A 106 -8.09 -3.36 -6.33
C TYR A 106 -7.43 -2.40 -5.35
N SER A 107 -6.15 -2.11 -5.56
CA SER A 107 -5.36 -1.32 -4.63
C SER A 107 -5.14 0.12 -5.11
N THR A 108 -5.41 1.10 -4.25
CA THR A 108 -5.05 2.50 -4.49
C THR A 108 -3.53 2.70 -4.48
N ALA A 109 -2.78 1.88 -3.76
CA ALA A 109 -1.32 1.93 -3.75
C ALA A 109 -0.71 1.62 -5.12
N ALA A 110 -1.37 0.77 -5.92
CA ALA A 110 -0.95 0.51 -7.29
C ALA A 110 -1.04 1.77 -8.17
N TYR A 111 -2.10 2.56 -8.04
CA TYR A 111 -2.24 3.82 -8.78
C TYR A 111 -1.19 4.84 -8.36
N VAL A 112 -0.93 4.97 -7.05
CA VAL A 112 0.11 5.85 -6.53
C VAL A 112 1.48 5.46 -7.08
N GLN A 113 1.81 4.17 -7.02
CA GLN A 113 3.07 3.65 -7.53
C GLN A 113 3.24 3.97 -9.03
N GLN A 114 2.21 3.72 -9.85
CA GLN A 114 2.27 3.99 -11.29
C GLN A 114 2.47 5.47 -11.62
N VAL A 115 1.82 6.36 -10.87
CA VAL A 115 1.97 7.82 -11.05
C VAL A 115 3.38 8.26 -10.68
N LEU A 116 3.90 7.81 -9.55
CA LEU A 116 5.26 8.17 -9.11
C LEU A 116 6.35 7.59 -10.03
N GLU A 117 6.15 6.38 -10.54
CA GLU A 117 7.05 5.79 -11.54
C GLU A 117 7.05 6.60 -12.85
N ALA A 118 5.88 7.04 -13.31
CA ALA A 118 5.75 7.91 -14.48
C ALA A 118 6.39 9.29 -14.25
N ASP A 119 6.41 9.77 -13.01
CA ASP A 119 7.13 10.99 -12.61
C ASP A 119 8.65 10.81 -12.54
N GLY A 120 9.15 9.58 -12.73
CA GLY A 120 10.59 9.26 -12.73
C GLY A 120 11.18 8.84 -11.40
N TYR A 121 10.36 8.61 -10.36
CA TYR A 121 10.86 8.10 -9.09
C TYR A 121 11.11 6.59 -9.13
N ALA A 122 12.09 6.12 -8.36
CA ALA A 122 12.26 4.69 -8.13
C ALA A 122 11.09 4.14 -7.32
N THR A 123 10.53 3.03 -7.77
CA THR A 123 9.41 2.37 -7.09
C THR A 123 9.62 0.86 -7.00
N GLU A 124 9.09 0.26 -5.94
CA GLU A 124 8.99 -1.20 -5.78
C GLU A 124 7.60 -1.58 -5.29
N VAL A 125 7.17 -2.78 -5.65
CA VAL A 125 5.92 -3.38 -5.18
C VAL A 125 6.26 -4.58 -4.32
N VAL A 126 5.70 -4.61 -3.12
CA VAL A 126 5.84 -5.73 -2.18
C VAL A 126 4.53 -6.49 -2.12
N ALA A 127 4.54 -7.73 -2.60
CA ALA A 127 3.36 -8.58 -2.64
C ALA A 127 2.82 -8.86 -1.23
N GLY A 128 1.51 -8.99 -1.13
CA GLY A 128 0.80 -9.37 0.10
C GLY A 128 -0.15 -10.53 -0.15
N ILE A 129 -0.71 -11.09 0.90
CA ILE A 129 -1.73 -12.12 0.81
C ILE A 129 -3.08 -11.46 0.50
N SER A 130 -3.67 -11.79 -0.64
CA SER A 130 -4.99 -11.26 -1.03
C SER A 130 -6.10 -11.77 -0.12
N ALA A 131 -7.18 -10.99 -0.01
CA ALA A 131 -8.33 -11.35 0.81
C ALA A 131 -8.96 -12.69 0.38
N PHE A 132 -9.04 -12.96 -0.91
CA PHE A 132 -9.60 -14.24 -1.39
C PHE A 132 -8.69 -15.44 -1.08
N SER A 133 -7.36 -15.29 -1.13
CA SER A 133 -6.44 -16.36 -0.71
C SER A 133 -6.53 -16.62 0.80
N ALA A 134 -6.56 -15.56 1.61
CA ALA A 134 -6.73 -15.69 3.06
C ALA A 134 -8.09 -16.30 3.42
N GLY A 135 -9.16 -15.92 2.74
CA GLY A 135 -10.50 -16.48 2.93
C GLY A 135 -10.57 -17.96 2.56
N ALA A 136 -9.98 -18.35 1.44
CA ALA A 136 -9.91 -19.75 1.02
C ALA A 136 -9.16 -20.63 2.04
N ALA A 137 -8.05 -20.11 2.58
CA ALA A 137 -7.30 -20.82 3.62
C ALA A 137 -8.14 -21.05 4.89
N LYS A 138 -8.86 -20.02 5.35
CA LYS A 138 -9.77 -20.11 6.51
C LYS A 138 -10.93 -21.07 6.26
N ALA A 139 -11.47 -21.08 5.04
CA ALA A 139 -12.54 -21.99 4.63
C ALA A 139 -12.03 -23.40 4.32
N LYS A 140 -10.73 -23.62 4.29
CA LYS A 140 -10.09 -24.90 3.95
C LYS A 140 -10.52 -25.42 2.58
N CYS A 141 -10.63 -24.53 1.60
CA CYS A 141 -11.03 -24.87 0.24
C CYS A 141 -10.03 -24.37 -0.79
N SER A 142 -9.99 -25.05 -1.93
CA SER A 142 -9.29 -24.58 -3.12
C SER A 142 -10.19 -23.65 -3.93
N LEU A 143 -9.64 -22.57 -4.47
CA LEU A 143 -10.39 -21.63 -5.32
C LEU A 143 -10.48 -22.12 -6.77
N CYS A 144 -9.48 -22.85 -7.22
CA CYS A 144 -9.49 -23.45 -8.56
C CYS A 144 -8.61 -24.70 -8.55
N GLU A 145 -9.01 -25.73 -9.31
CA GLU A 145 -8.33 -26.99 -9.41
C GLU A 145 -8.11 -27.39 -10.88
N ARG A 146 -6.98 -28.06 -11.17
CA ARG A 146 -6.65 -28.59 -12.50
C ARG A 146 -6.81 -27.56 -13.63
N GLN A 147 -7.85 -27.73 -14.45
CA GLN A 147 -8.13 -26.91 -15.64
C GLN A 147 -9.11 -25.75 -15.36
N GLU A 148 -9.54 -25.57 -14.12
CA GLU A 148 -10.43 -24.49 -13.74
C GLU A 148 -9.70 -23.13 -13.83
N SER A 149 -10.44 -22.12 -14.20
CA SER A 149 -9.95 -20.74 -14.22
C SER A 149 -10.47 -19.97 -13.02
N LEU A 150 -9.62 -19.11 -12.45
CA LEU A 150 -10.01 -18.14 -11.43
C LEU A 150 -10.43 -16.84 -12.11
N LEU A 151 -11.72 -16.54 -12.08
CA LEU A 151 -12.30 -15.33 -12.68
C LEU A 151 -12.80 -14.36 -11.62
#